data_e697020aee2479de7f2f120f42b7ee61
#
_entry.id   e697020aee2479de7f2f120f42b7ee61
#
_cell.length_a   1.000
_cell.length_b   1.000
_cell.length_c   1.000
_cell.angle_alpha   90.00
_cell.angle_beta   90.00
_cell.angle_gamma   90.00
#
_symmetry.space_group_name_H-M   'P 1'
#
loop_
_entity.id
_entity.type
_entity.pdbx_description
1 polymer ?
#
loop_
_entity_poly.entity_id
_entity_poly.type
_entity_poly.pdbx_seq_one_letter_code
_entity_poly.pdbx_strand_id
1 'polypeptide(L)'
;MSVFLETDGEWDSTTLKMHQYWSLRGTLNVSVLILIVLCVLMLFMGYPVLHEASQQKLRDTLKTPVDDQPRSLSGLRTSLIDPDTPLEARTSKNSYTNKTMKLVFSDEFNQDGRSFYPGEDPFWEAENLHYWQTENYEWYHPSAITTANGSLVITLSQHPLHNLFFRGGMLTSWNKFCFTG
;
A
#
# COMPACT_ATOMS: atom_id res chain seq x y z
N MET A 1 96.56 -1.33 8.75
CA MET A 1 95.48 -0.35 8.75
C MET A 1 94.36 -0.95 7.85
N SER A 2 93.47 -1.72 8.45
CA SER A 2 92.40 -2.46 7.74
C SER A 2 91.12 -1.66 7.92
N VAL A 3 90.58 -1.17 6.82
CA VAL A 3 89.27 -0.49 6.79
C VAL A 3 88.22 -1.57 6.59
N PHE A 4 87.33 -1.73 7.57
CA PHE A 4 86.12 -2.54 7.43
C PHE A 4 85.05 -1.66 6.78
N LEU A 5 84.56 -2.10 5.63
CA LEU A 5 83.29 -1.59 5.04
C LEU A 5 82.10 -2.29 5.72
N GLU A 6 81.30 -1.49 6.37
CA GLU A 6 80.03 -1.88 6.91
C GLU A 6 79.05 -2.06 5.73
N THR A 7 78.59 -3.29 5.50
CA THR A 7 77.59 -3.58 4.48
C THR A 7 76.23 -3.12 5.07
N ASP A 8 75.73 -2.05 4.51
CA ASP A 8 74.38 -1.59 4.78
C ASP A 8 73.38 -2.71 4.51
N GLY A 9 72.83 -3.22 5.59
CA GLY A 9 71.71 -4.20 5.50
C GLY A 9 70.52 -3.52 4.78
N GLU A 10 70.22 -4.05 3.62
CA GLU A 10 69.00 -3.70 2.85
C GLU A 10 67.79 -3.95 3.70
N TRP A 11 67.27 -2.90 4.32
CA TRP A 11 66.02 -2.98 5.07
C TRP A 11 64.87 -3.28 4.11
N ASP A 12 64.36 -4.50 4.19
CA ASP A 12 63.20 -4.94 3.41
C ASP A 12 62.02 -4.02 3.70
N SER A 13 61.79 -3.09 2.78
CA SER A 13 60.69 -2.12 2.86
C SER A 13 59.29 -2.78 2.83
N THR A 14 59.22 -4.09 2.49
CA THR A 14 57.96 -4.85 2.45
C THR A 14 57.51 -5.26 3.83
N THR A 15 58.44 -5.61 4.73
CA THR A 15 58.11 -5.98 6.11
C THR A 15 57.66 -4.79 6.94
N LEU A 16 58.23 -3.59 6.68
CA LEU A 16 57.79 -2.36 7.35
C LEU A 16 56.39 -1.91 6.90
N LYS A 17 56.04 -2.12 5.63
CA LYS A 17 54.71 -1.80 5.12
C LYS A 17 53.63 -2.74 5.71
N MET A 18 53.88 -4.04 5.84
CA MET A 18 52.92 -4.98 6.43
C MET A 18 52.63 -4.69 7.90
N HIS A 19 53.61 -4.29 8.68
CA HIS A 19 53.40 -3.98 10.11
C HIS A 19 52.60 -2.68 10.31
N GLN A 20 52.58 -1.78 9.35
CA GLN A 20 51.87 -0.51 9.43
C GLN A 20 50.38 -0.65 9.11
N TYR A 21 49.99 -1.66 8.33
CA TYR A 21 48.59 -1.91 8.02
C TYR A 21 47.81 -2.54 9.19
N TRP A 22 48.46 -3.17 10.15
CA TRP A 22 47.87 -3.83 11.30
C TRP A 22 48.10 -3.10 12.63
N SER A 23 48.22 -1.78 12.59
CA SER A 23 48.28 -1.02 13.83
C SER A 23 46.91 -1.05 14.53
N LEU A 24 46.90 -1.21 15.82
CA LEU A 24 45.68 -1.29 16.63
C LEU A 24 44.74 -0.05 16.40
N ARG A 25 45.35 1.10 16.14
CA ARG A 25 44.61 2.34 15.78
C ARG A 25 43.99 2.27 14.38
N GLY A 26 44.68 1.69 13.42
CA GLY A 26 44.17 1.50 12.05
C GLY A 26 43.01 0.49 12.01
N THR A 27 43.13 -0.63 12.73
CA THR A 27 42.06 -1.64 12.82
C THR A 27 40.84 -1.08 13.53
N LEU A 28 40.98 -0.29 14.59
CA LEU A 28 39.88 0.37 15.27
C LEU A 28 39.13 1.35 14.35
N ASN A 29 39.88 2.19 13.61
CA ASN A 29 39.25 3.12 12.69
C ASN A 29 38.48 2.42 11.56
N VAL A 30 39.04 1.37 10.98
CA VAL A 30 38.39 0.59 9.93
C VAL A 30 37.14 -0.15 10.50
N SER A 31 37.22 -0.72 11.70
CA SER A 31 36.09 -1.41 12.32
C SER A 31 34.94 -0.46 12.64
N VAL A 32 35.23 0.77 13.11
CA VAL A 32 34.20 1.80 13.32
C VAL A 32 33.54 2.21 12.01
N LEU A 33 34.33 2.38 10.94
CA LEU A 33 33.79 2.72 9.63
C LEU A 33 32.88 1.61 9.09
N ILE A 34 33.29 0.35 9.20
CA ILE A 34 32.49 -0.81 8.81
C ILE A 34 31.19 -0.87 9.63
N LEU A 35 31.25 -0.61 10.92
CA LEU A 35 30.09 -0.59 11.80
C LEU A 35 29.08 0.49 11.38
N ILE A 36 29.57 1.70 11.06
CA ILE A 36 28.71 2.78 10.56
C ILE A 36 28.02 2.37 9.23
N VAL A 37 28.79 1.82 8.28
CA VAL A 37 28.23 1.33 7.02
C VAL A 37 27.17 0.26 7.23
N LEU A 38 27.44 -0.70 8.12
CA LEU A 38 26.47 -1.75 8.47
C LEU A 38 25.21 -1.16 9.12
N CYS A 39 25.34 -0.17 10.01
CA CYS A 39 24.18 0.52 10.60
C CYS A 39 23.35 1.24 9.53
N VAL A 40 23.98 1.91 8.60
CA VAL A 40 23.29 2.58 7.49
C VAL A 40 22.57 1.55 6.60
N LEU A 41 23.24 0.46 6.24
CA LEU A 41 22.60 -0.62 5.46
C LEU A 41 21.43 -1.26 6.19
N MET A 42 21.54 -1.48 7.50
CA MET A 42 20.43 -1.99 8.32
C MET A 42 19.26 -1.02 8.37
N LEU A 43 19.51 0.29 8.48
CA LEU A 43 18.47 1.31 8.50
C LEU A 43 17.73 1.42 7.14
N PHE A 44 18.46 1.45 6.04
CA PHE A 44 17.86 1.73 4.73
C PHE A 44 17.39 0.48 3.97
N MET A 45 18.01 -0.67 4.19
CA MET A 45 17.62 -1.94 3.56
C MET A 45 16.97 -2.91 4.54
N GLY A 46 17.54 -3.09 5.72
CA GLY A 46 17.07 -4.07 6.70
C GLY A 46 15.71 -3.70 7.28
N TYR A 47 15.55 -2.45 7.73
CA TYR A 47 14.31 -2.00 8.35
C TYR A 47 13.09 -2.08 7.40
N PRO A 48 13.13 -1.56 6.15
CA PRO A 48 12.01 -1.72 5.23
C PRO A 48 11.66 -3.17 4.94
N VAL A 49 12.66 -4.02 4.70
CA VAL A 49 12.43 -5.45 4.41
C VAL A 49 11.79 -6.16 5.60
N LEU A 50 12.29 -5.93 6.82
CA LEU A 50 11.70 -6.51 8.04
C LEU A 50 10.31 -5.96 8.31
N HIS A 51 10.07 -4.68 8.05
CA HIS A 51 8.76 -4.05 8.20
C HIS A 51 7.73 -4.67 7.23
N GLU A 52 8.08 -4.80 5.94
CA GLU A 52 7.21 -5.44 4.96
C GLU A 52 6.95 -6.92 5.29
N ALA A 53 7.98 -7.67 5.69
CA ALA A 53 7.83 -9.07 6.11
C ALA A 53 6.91 -9.20 7.34
N SER A 54 7.02 -8.26 8.30
CA SER A 54 6.14 -8.22 9.47
C SER A 54 4.71 -7.87 9.09
N GLN A 55 4.51 -6.93 8.16
CA GLN A 55 3.19 -6.57 7.65
C GLN A 55 2.55 -7.72 6.87
N GLN A 56 3.32 -8.44 6.06
CA GLN A 56 2.83 -9.63 5.37
C GLN A 56 2.42 -10.72 6.37
N LYS A 57 3.24 -10.98 7.38
CA LYS A 57 2.91 -11.95 8.43
C LYS A 57 1.67 -11.54 9.23
N LEU A 58 1.51 -10.25 9.51
CA LEU A 58 0.31 -9.71 10.15
C LEU A 58 -0.91 -9.85 9.25
N ARG A 59 -0.80 -9.53 7.96
CA ARG A 59 -1.86 -9.74 6.96
C ARG A 59 -2.25 -11.21 6.85
N ASP A 60 -1.28 -12.13 6.88
CA ASP A 60 -1.53 -13.57 6.80
C ASP A 60 -2.13 -14.13 8.11
N THR A 61 -1.81 -13.52 9.25
CA THR A 61 -2.40 -13.89 10.55
C THR A 61 -3.80 -13.27 10.73
N LEU A 62 -4.02 -12.08 10.18
CA LEU A 62 -5.32 -11.39 10.17
C LEU A 62 -6.23 -11.84 9.01
N LYS A 63 -5.71 -12.60 8.06
CA LYS A 63 -6.55 -13.50 7.28
C LYS A 63 -7.11 -14.53 8.26
N THR A 64 -8.17 -14.16 9.00
CA THR A 64 -9.16 -15.14 9.38
C THR A 64 -9.35 -16.03 8.16
N PRO A 65 -9.55 -17.33 8.30
CA PRO A 65 -10.00 -18.16 7.20
C PRO A 65 -11.39 -17.68 6.80
N VAL A 66 -11.44 -16.51 6.17
CA VAL A 66 -12.48 -16.19 5.22
C VAL A 66 -12.23 -17.23 4.16
N ASP A 67 -13.07 -18.25 4.24
CA ASP A 67 -13.28 -19.29 3.26
C ASP A 67 -12.64 -18.89 1.94
N ASP A 68 -11.48 -19.50 1.60
CA ASP A 68 -10.71 -19.29 0.37
C ASP A 68 -11.45 -19.88 -0.84
N GLN A 69 -12.73 -20.07 -0.70
CA GLN A 69 -13.64 -20.11 -1.83
C GLN A 69 -13.52 -18.70 -2.45
N PRO A 70 -13.04 -18.59 -3.69
CA PRO A 70 -13.35 -17.39 -4.45
C PRO A 70 -14.88 -17.29 -4.36
N ARG A 71 -15.34 -16.36 -3.53
CA ARG A 71 -16.78 -16.04 -3.52
C ARG A 71 -17.03 -15.73 -4.97
N SER A 72 -17.62 -16.73 -5.59
CA SER A 72 -17.94 -16.68 -7.00
C SER A 72 -18.59 -15.33 -7.22
N LEU A 73 -17.89 -14.45 -7.97
CA LEU A 73 -18.50 -13.23 -8.53
C LEU A 73 -19.73 -13.59 -9.38
N SER A 74 -20.18 -14.85 -9.29
CA SER A 74 -21.25 -15.47 -10.08
C SER A 74 -22.63 -14.85 -9.87
N GLY A 75 -22.74 -13.82 -9.03
CA GLY A 75 -23.93 -13.00 -8.93
C GLY A 75 -23.70 -11.53 -9.27
N LEU A 76 -22.42 -11.12 -9.47
CA LEU A 76 -22.11 -9.73 -9.77
C LEU A 76 -22.07 -9.53 -11.29
N ARG A 77 -22.79 -8.52 -11.74
CA ARG A 77 -22.83 -8.14 -13.17
C ARG A 77 -21.43 -7.74 -13.65
N THR A 78 -21.18 -8.02 -14.92
CA THR A 78 -19.96 -7.63 -15.64
C THR A 78 -20.18 -6.44 -16.59
N SER A 79 -21.45 -6.10 -16.85
CA SER A 79 -21.81 -4.96 -17.71
C SER A 79 -21.69 -3.63 -16.96
N LEU A 80 -21.20 -2.60 -17.62
CA LEU A 80 -21.10 -1.25 -17.05
C LEU A 80 -22.48 -0.65 -16.77
N ILE A 81 -23.49 -0.99 -17.55
CA ILE A 81 -24.86 -0.53 -17.33
C ILE A 81 -25.63 -1.63 -16.61
N ASP A 82 -26.26 -1.26 -15.51
CA ASP A 82 -27.12 -2.16 -14.74
C ASP A 82 -28.28 -2.64 -15.59
N PRO A 83 -28.57 -3.95 -15.65
CA PRO A 83 -29.73 -4.49 -16.35
C PRO A 83 -31.05 -3.87 -15.91
N ASP A 84 -31.17 -3.54 -14.63
CA ASP A 84 -32.38 -2.99 -14.03
C ASP A 84 -32.57 -1.49 -14.29
N THR A 85 -31.56 -0.83 -14.89
CA THR A 85 -31.67 0.58 -15.27
C THR A 85 -32.73 0.76 -16.36
N PRO A 86 -33.76 1.59 -16.15
CA PRO A 86 -34.81 1.86 -17.11
C PRO A 86 -34.26 2.32 -18.46
N LEU A 87 -34.87 1.85 -19.56
CA LEU A 87 -34.41 2.18 -20.93
C LEU A 87 -34.43 3.68 -21.21
N GLU A 88 -35.41 4.39 -20.65
CA GLU A 88 -35.54 5.86 -20.74
C GLU A 88 -34.41 6.62 -20.05
N ALA A 89 -33.82 6.04 -18.99
CA ALA A 89 -32.68 6.62 -18.28
C ALA A 89 -31.35 6.43 -19.04
N ARG A 90 -31.31 5.54 -20.05
CA ARG A 90 -30.07 5.25 -20.82
C ARG A 90 -29.68 6.32 -21.82
N THR A 91 -30.56 7.30 -22.05
CA THR A 91 -30.30 8.44 -22.91
C THR A 91 -30.80 9.72 -22.24
N SER A 92 -30.02 10.78 -22.33
CA SER A 92 -30.40 12.09 -21.83
C SER A 92 -29.96 13.17 -22.83
N LYS A 93 -30.56 14.34 -22.75
CA LYS A 93 -30.16 15.50 -23.53
C LYS A 93 -29.34 16.45 -22.66
N ASN A 94 -28.18 16.85 -23.16
CA ASN A 94 -27.40 17.89 -22.52
C ASN A 94 -28.17 19.22 -22.62
N SER A 95 -28.45 19.85 -21.49
CA SER A 95 -29.25 21.08 -21.41
C SER A 95 -28.59 22.30 -22.11
N TYR A 96 -27.27 22.31 -22.24
CA TYR A 96 -26.54 23.41 -22.86
C TYR A 96 -26.33 23.23 -24.36
N THR A 97 -26.00 21.99 -24.79
CA THR A 97 -25.65 21.72 -26.19
C THR A 97 -26.77 21.04 -26.97
N ASN A 98 -27.83 20.64 -26.31
CA ASN A 98 -28.95 19.87 -26.86
C ASN A 98 -28.54 18.55 -27.55
N LYS A 99 -27.28 18.09 -27.32
CA LYS A 99 -26.78 16.82 -27.83
C LYS A 99 -27.30 15.66 -27.00
N THR A 100 -27.61 14.58 -27.66
CA THR A 100 -28.00 13.33 -26.98
C THR A 100 -26.77 12.68 -26.35
N MET A 101 -26.83 12.42 -25.06
CA MET A 101 -25.84 11.67 -24.28
C MET A 101 -26.34 10.26 -24.07
N LYS A 102 -25.42 9.32 -24.06
CA LYS A 102 -25.67 7.91 -23.72
C LYS A 102 -25.12 7.62 -22.34
N LEU A 103 -25.85 6.81 -21.58
CA LEU A 103 -25.41 6.30 -20.29
C LEU A 103 -24.19 5.38 -20.50
N VAL A 104 -23.15 5.57 -19.69
CA VAL A 104 -21.92 4.78 -19.74
C VAL A 104 -21.86 3.79 -18.58
N PHE A 105 -22.31 4.24 -17.41
CA PHE A 105 -22.30 3.44 -16.19
C PHE A 105 -23.55 3.72 -15.37
N SER A 106 -24.10 2.67 -14.77
CA SER A 106 -25.17 2.75 -13.76
C SER A 106 -25.06 1.61 -12.78
N ASP A 107 -25.55 1.82 -11.57
CA ASP A 107 -25.69 0.81 -10.52
C ASP A 107 -26.93 1.17 -9.69
N GLU A 108 -27.94 0.31 -9.72
CA GLU A 108 -29.20 0.53 -9.03
C GLU A 108 -29.19 0.01 -7.58
N PHE A 109 -28.08 -0.60 -7.16
CA PHE A 109 -27.90 -1.16 -5.80
C PHE A 109 -29.01 -2.09 -5.32
N ASN A 110 -29.64 -2.80 -6.24
CA ASN A 110 -30.82 -3.65 -5.95
C ASN A 110 -30.49 -4.93 -5.17
N GLN A 111 -29.22 -5.35 -5.16
CA GLN A 111 -28.77 -6.48 -4.36
C GLN A 111 -28.47 -6.01 -2.94
N ASP A 112 -29.31 -6.41 -1.97
CA ASP A 112 -29.11 -6.08 -0.58
C ASP A 112 -27.88 -6.77 0.03
N GLY A 113 -27.23 -6.09 0.97
CA GLY A 113 -26.09 -6.65 1.73
C GLY A 113 -24.80 -6.78 0.93
N ARG A 114 -24.64 -6.03 -0.17
CA ARG A 114 -23.36 -6.00 -0.90
C ARG A 114 -22.22 -5.53 0.01
N SER A 115 -21.09 -6.13 -0.16
CA SER A 115 -19.84 -5.79 0.50
C SER A 115 -18.89 -5.16 -0.50
N PHE A 116 -18.12 -4.18 -0.02
CA PHE A 116 -17.24 -3.40 -0.86
C PHE A 116 -15.77 -3.44 -0.37
N TYR A 117 -15.40 -4.52 0.33
CA TYR A 117 -14.00 -4.74 0.65
C TYR A 117 -13.17 -4.93 -0.61
N PRO A 118 -11.84 -4.69 -0.55
CA PRO A 118 -10.97 -4.83 -1.71
C PRO A 118 -11.16 -6.18 -2.43
N GLY A 119 -11.51 -6.12 -3.73
CA GLY A 119 -11.71 -7.30 -4.57
C GLY A 119 -13.10 -7.96 -4.48
N GLU A 120 -14.02 -7.50 -3.64
CA GLU A 120 -15.36 -8.07 -3.51
C GLU A 120 -16.36 -7.51 -4.51
N ASP A 121 -16.13 -6.29 -5.02
CA ASP A 121 -16.99 -5.66 -6.01
C ASP A 121 -16.20 -5.27 -7.27
N PRO A 122 -16.76 -5.50 -8.49
CA PRO A 122 -16.06 -5.21 -9.73
C PRO A 122 -15.96 -3.70 -10.03
N PHE A 123 -16.86 -2.87 -9.52
CA PHE A 123 -16.98 -1.46 -9.86
C PHE A 123 -16.66 -0.51 -8.69
N TRP A 124 -16.78 -1.02 -7.47
CA TRP A 124 -16.65 -0.23 -6.27
C TRP A 124 -15.64 -0.82 -5.30
N GLU A 125 -15.02 0.04 -4.53
CA GLU A 125 -14.15 -0.35 -3.43
C GLU A 125 -14.29 0.64 -2.29
N ALA A 126 -14.46 0.11 -1.08
CA ALA A 126 -14.53 0.94 0.11
C ALA A 126 -13.13 1.15 0.67
N GLU A 127 -12.81 2.39 0.95
CA GLU A 127 -11.51 2.78 1.50
C GLU A 127 -11.39 2.43 2.98
N ASN A 128 -10.17 2.07 3.38
CA ASN A 128 -9.82 1.82 4.78
C ASN A 128 -8.69 2.77 5.18
N LEU A 129 -9.05 4.03 5.49
CA LEU A 129 -8.07 5.07 5.78
C LEU A 129 -8.66 6.22 6.61
N HIS A 130 -7.77 7.05 7.16
CA HIS A 130 -8.09 8.38 7.69
C HIS A 130 -7.70 9.44 6.65
N TYR A 131 -8.67 10.25 6.26
CA TYR A 131 -8.43 11.33 5.30
C TYR A 131 -7.99 12.60 6.04
N TRP A 132 -6.75 12.62 6.48
CA TRP A 132 -6.15 13.63 7.33
C TRP A 132 -6.11 15.05 6.71
N GLN A 133 -6.13 15.16 5.37
CA GLN A 133 -6.10 16.45 4.68
C GLN A 133 -7.32 17.34 4.98
N THR A 134 -8.44 16.74 5.35
CA THR A 134 -9.68 17.43 5.71
C THR A 134 -9.94 17.45 7.21
N GLU A 135 -8.97 16.96 8.01
CA GLU A 135 -9.06 16.89 9.47
C GLU A 135 -10.34 16.16 9.94
N ASN A 136 -10.72 15.09 9.25
CA ASN A 136 -11.90 14.30 9.57
C ASN A 136 -11.81 13.69 10.97
N TYR A 137 -12.95 13.61 11.67
CA TYR A 137 -13.05 12.99 12.98
C TYR A 137 -13.33 11.48 12.91
N GLU A 138 -13.61 10.98 11.72
CA GLU A 138 -13.91 9.57 11.46
C GLU A 138 -12.76 8.86 10.73
N TRP A 139 -12.71 7.55 10.97
CA TRP A 139 -11.97 6.61 10.14
C TRP A 139 -12.91 6.05 9.09
N TYR A 140 -12.54 6.07 7.81
CA TYR A 140 -13.27 5.37 6.76
C TYR A 140 -12.96 3.89 6.81
N HIS A 141 -14.01 3.08 6.88
CA HIS A 141 -13.87 1.63 6.99
C HIS A 141 -14.94 0.93 6.15
N PRO A 142 -14.59 -0.16 5.42
CA PRO A 142 -15.51 -0.86 4.53
C PRO A 142 -16.79 -1.34 5.21
N SER A 143 -16.74 -1.73 6.48
CA SER A 143 -17.93 -2.17 7.23
C SER A 143 -18.98 -1.09 7.45
N ALA A 144 -18.68 0.17 7.14
CA ALA A 144 -19.64 1.27 7.22
C ALA A 144 -20.47 1.43 5.94
N ILE A 145 -20.22 0.61 4.92
CA ILE A 145 -20.88 0.70 3.62
C ILE A 145 -21.51 -0.63 3.26
N THR A 146 -22.78 -0.57 2.87
CA THR A 146 -23.53 -1.72 2.37
C THR A 146 -24.64 -1.25 1.43
N THR A 147 -25.47 -2.15 0.96
CA THR A 147 -26.67 -1.86 0.17
C THR A 147 -27.90 -2.36 0.88
N ALA A 148 -28.99 -1.61 0.83
CA ALA A 148 -30.27 -2.01 1.36
C ALA A 148 -31.40 -1.29 0.64
N ASN A 149 -32.49 -2.01 0.34
CA ASN A 149 -33.71 -1.48 -0.27
C ASN A 149 -33.43 -0.66 -1.56
N GLY A 150 -32.58 -1.17 -2.45
CA GLY A 150 -32.25 -0.50 -3.70
C GLY A 150 -31.43 0.78 -3.53
N SER A 151 -30.66 0.88 -2.47
CA SER A 151 -29.87 2.08 -2.17
C SER A 151 -28.51 1.72 -1.58
N LEU A 152 -27.52 2.54 -1.91
CA LEU A 152 -26.23 2.55 -1.21
C LEU A 152 -26.41 3.17 0.18
N VAL A 153 -26.01 2.46 1.22
CA VAL A 153 -26.08 2.91 2.61
C VAL A 153 -24.68 3.14 3.15
N ILE A 154 -24.39 4.38 3.49
CA ILE A 154 -23.15 4.78 4.18
C ILE A 154 -23.52 5.22 5.59
N THR A 155 -22.97 4.54 6.60
CA THR A 155 -23.31 4.76 7.99
C THR A 155 -22.18 5.46 8.73
N LEU A 156 -22.46 6.61 9.32
CA LEU A 156 -21.58 7.22 10.33
C LEU A 156 -22.00 6.70 11.71
N SER A 157 -21.10 6.08 12.43
CA SER A 157 -21.34 5.52 13.76
C SER A 157 -20.32 6.01 14.77
N GLN A 158 -20.75 6.17 16.01
CA GLN A 158 -19.87 6.43 17.15
C GLN A 158 -19.22 5.11 17.59
N HIS A 159 -18.28 4.66 16.77
CA HIS A 159 -17.53 3.43 17.02
C HIS A 159 -16.03 3.73 16.91
N PRO A 160 -15.33 3.84 18.04
CA PRO A 160 -13.92 4.21 18.02
C PRO A 160 -13.08 3.23 17.19
N LEU A 161 -12.25 3.75 16.32
CA LEU A 161 -11.34 2.99 15.48
C LEU A 161 -10.06 3.81 15.25
N HIS A 162 -8.88 3.18 15.43
CA HIS A 162 -7.57 3.81 15.22
C HIS A 162 -7.39 5.18 15.91
N ASN A 163 -7.86 5.30 17.17
CA ASN A 163 -7.82 6.53 17.97
C ASN A 163 -8.73 7.68 17.48
N LEU A 164 -9.63 7.42 16.55
CA LEU A 164 -10.71 8.33 16.15
C LEU A 164 -12.03 7.88 16.79
N PHE A 165 -12.93 8.83 17.04
CA PHE A 165 -14.17 8.57 17.77
C PHE A 165 -15.31 8.02 16.89
N PHE A 166 -15.21 8.23 15.60
CA PHE A 166 -16.24 7.88 14.64
C PHE A 166 -15.70 6.95 13.56
N ARG A 167 -16.60 6.13 13.03
CA ARG A 167 -16.38 5.31 11.85
C ARG A 167 -17.39 5.70 10.79
N GLY A 168 -16.90 6.08 9.61
CA GLY A 168 -17.67 6.40 8.42
C GLY A 168 -17.29 5.50 7.26
N GLY A 169 -17.81 5.79 6.08
CA GLY A 169 -17.51 5.07 4.85
C GLY A 169 -17.12 6.02 3.71
N MET A 170 -16.17 5.60 2.91
CA MET A 170 -15.76 6.25 1.67
C MET A 170 -15.71 5.20 0.57
N LEU A 171 -16.50 5.39 -0.48
CA LEU A 171 -16.59 4.48 -1.61
C LEU A 171 -15.92 5.10 -2.84
N THR A 172 -15.12 4.33 -3.54
CA THR A 172 -14.43 4.75 -4.75
C THR A 172 -14.62 3.77 -5.90
N SER A 173 -14.57 4.27 -7.12
CA SER A 173 -14.49 3.47 -8.35
C SER A 173 -13.11 3.57 -9.02
N TRP A 174 -12.13 4.07 -8.30
CA TRP A 174 -10.78 4.30 -8.85
C TRP A 174 -10.16 2.98 -9.31
N ASN A 175 -9.60 2.99 -10.53
CA ASN A 175 -8.99 1.83 -11.19
C ASN A 175 -9.94 0.64 -11.45
N LYS A 176 -11.26 0.83 -11.31
CA LYS A 176 -12.23 -0.24 -11.56
C LYS A 176 -12.69 -0.25 -13.01
N PHE A 177 -12.94 0.90 -13.60
CA PHE A 177 -13.31 1.05 -15.01
C PHE A 177 -12.92 2.42 -15.56
N CYS A 178 -12.80 2.50 -16.87
CA CYS A 178 -12.60 3.76 -17.59
C CYS A 178 -13.40 3.74 -18.91
N PHE A 179 -13.69 4.93 -19.42
CA PHE A 179 -14.36 5.11 -20.70
C PHE A 179 -13.80 6.35 -21.40
N THR A 180 -13.92 6.37 -22.73
CA THR A 180 -13.61 7.53 -23.57
C THR A 180 -14.91 8.04 -24.18
N GLY A 181 -15.12 9.36 -24.08
CA GLY A 181 -16.27 10.06 -24.68
C GLY A 181 -15.97 10.64 -26.05
#